data_42ba3289562c27b894b3e329aa86f623
#
_entry.id   42ba3289562c27b894b3e329aa86f623
#
_cell.length_a   1.000
_cell.length_b   1.000
_cell.length_c   1.000
_cell.angle_alpha   90.00
_cell.angle_beta   90.00
_cell.angle_gamma   90.00
#
_symmetry.space_group_name_H-M   'P 1'
#
loop_
_entity.id
_entity.type
_entity.pdbx_description
1 polymer ?
#
loop_
_entity_poly.entity_id
_entity_poly.type
_entity_poly.pdbx_seq_one_letter_code
_entity_poly.pdbx_strand_id
1 'polypeptide(L)'
;MNDILESGEEGIDEVVTRADGPDGELPISGDDLAKGTSGDLFGWMQNVGMGWKTSSWGKKEVLVLSTQGGIRQPDGTPTALGYHSGHWEVGLLMEAVANEIARLEGVPFAAFCSDPCDGRTQGTSGMMDSLPFRNDAAMVLRRLIRSLPTAKGVVGVATCDKGLPAMMMALAGCGHLPGVLVPGGVSLLSEDTEDLGKVQSLGARYAHGEISLGEAAATACRACASPGGGCQFLGTAASSQVMGEGLGMSLPHSGLSPSGSQIWKDLATRSGRAAMRLEYSMSEILTEASFRNAMILHAAFGGSTNLILHLPAIAHAAGLPRPTVNDWQEANRLVPRVVDALPNGPQGYATVQVFLAGGVPETMLKIREHLDLSVRTVSGLTLEENLEWWEKSERRKRCRDRLFEIDGIDPDDVIRSLDRSLSSSVTFPQGNLAPEGSVVKSTAIDPSMIDEEGIFFLEGRARVFGSEAAAITAVKSQSADRIRAYDIIILAGIGPMGAGMPETYQVTSALKYCEVGKQVALVTDGRFSGVSTGACIGHVSPEALAGGPIGKLRDGDPVSVRIDTVNLTGNIDYLGDLEGLMARDLHPKISVHPDLPDDTRLWAALQNASGGSWGGCVYDAEAVAQKLGDRTP
;
A
#
# COMPACT_ATOMS: atom_id res chain seq x y z
N MET A 1 6.33 17.69 42.34
CA MET A 1 6.80 16.26 42.31
C MET A 1 5.79 15.33 43.00
N ASN A 2 5.00 15.82 43.97
CA ASN A 2 3.98 15.03 44.65
C ASN A 2 2.77 14.68 43.73
N ASP A 3 2.42 15.54 42.79
CA ASP A 3 1.32 15.38 41.84
C ASP A 3 1.49 14.23 40.83
N ILE A 4 2.68 13.62 40.77
CA ILE A 4 2.96 12.42 40.00
C ILE A 4 2.71 11.13 40.82
N LEU A 5 2.95 11.22 42.12
CA LEU A 5 2.90 10.08 43.04
C LEU A 5 1.58 9.98 43.78
N GLU A 6 0.89 11.08 43.99
CA GLU A 6 -0.33 11.20 44.78
C GLU A 6 -1.42 11.89 43.97
N SER A 7 -2.61 11.31 43.94
CA SER A 7 -3.81 12.00 43.49
C SER A 7 -4.27 12.94 44.60
N GLY A 8 -4.63 14.18 44.26
CA GLY A 8 -5.27 15.11 45.19
C GLY A 8 -6.76 14.85 45.39
N GLU A 9 -7.32 13.78 44.81
CA GLU A 9 -8.74 13.47 44.90
C GLU A 9 -9.07 12.70 46.19
N GLU A 10 -10.01 13.21 46.98
CA GLU A 10 -10.51 12.57 48.17
C GLU A 10 -11.33 11.32 47.83
N GLY A 11 -11.09 10.20 48.54
CA GLY A 11 -11.82 8.95 48.32
C GLY A 11 -11.35 8.09 47.12
N ILE A 12 -10.23 8.46 46.45
CA ILE A 12 -9.72 7.70 45.29
C ILE A 12 -9.36 6.25 45.64
N ASP A 13 -9.05 5.97 46.91
CA ASP A 13 -8.70 4.64 47.42
C ASP A 13 -9.92 3.83 47.91
N GLU A 14 -11.12 4.37 47.78
CA GLU A 14 -12.37 3.67 48.13
C GLU A 14 -12.73 2.63 47.07
N VAL A 15 -12.01 1.51 47.02
CA VAL A 15 -12.23 0.40 46.10
C VAL A 15 -13.04 -0.73 46.69
N VAL A 16 -13.85 -1.35 45.85
CA VAL A 16 -14.61 -2.57 46.22
C VAL A 16 -13.90 -3.81 45.68
N THR A 17 -14.03 -4.93 46.38
CA THR A 17 -13.37 -6.19 46.00
C THR A 17 -14.34 -7.21 45.38
N ARG A 18 -15.62 -6.87 45.27
CA ARG A 18 -16.69 -7.73 44.71
C ARG A 18 -17.67 -6.90 43.92
N ALA A 19 -18.27 -7.53 42.91
CA ALA A 19 -19.37 -6.98 42.12
C ALA A 19 -20.43 -8.06 41.90
N ASP A 20 -21.68 -7.67 41.64
CA ASP A 20 -22.81 -8.61 41.50
C ASP A 20 -22.70 -9.50 40.26
N GLY A 21 -22.02 -9.06 39.21
CA GLY A 21 -21.91 -9.79 37.94
C GLY A 21 -23.21 -9.72 37.09
N PRO A 22 -23.20 -10.30 35.89
CA PRO A 22 -24.40 -10.39 35.05
C PRO A 22 -25.45 -11.33 35.61
N ASP A 23 -26.72 -10.96 35.47
CA ASP A 23 -27.86 -11.80 35.84
C ASP A 23 -28.12 -12.93 34.83
N GLY A 24 -28.64 -14.06 35.33
CA GLY A 24 -29.09 -15.19 34.52
C GLY A 24 -28.12 -16.36 34.48
N GLU A 25 -28.33 -17.25 33.52
CA GLU A 25 -27.56 -18.48 33.34
C GLU A 25 -27.08 -18.59 31.89
N LEU A 26 -25.89 -19.12 31.69
CA LEU A 26 -25.43 -19.48 30.35
C LEU A 26 -26.24 -20.66 29.80
N PRO A 27 -26.72 -20.64 28.56
CA PRO A 27 -27.52 -21.70 27.95
C PRO A 27 -26.66 -22.89 27.49
N ILE A 28 -25.78 -23.37 28.37
CA ILE A 28 -24.85 -24.48 28.10
C ILE A 28 -25.50 -25.82 28.39
N SER A 29 -25.18 -26.82 27.57
CA SER A 29 -25.60 -28.21 27.78
C SER A 29 -24.54 -29.01 28.53
N GLY A 30 -24.93 -30.18 29.04
CA GLY A 30 -23.96 -31.11 29.61
C GLY A 30 -22.92 -31.59 28.62
N ASP A 31 -23.26 -31.64 27.33
CA ASP A 31 -22.34 -31.98 26.24
C ASP A 31 -21.30 -30.85 25.98
N ASP A 32 -21.72 -29.60 26.06
CA ASP A 32 -20.80 -28.45 25.94
C ASP A 32 -19.76 -28.47 27.06
N LEU A 33 -20.21 -28.80 28.30
CA LEU A 33 -19.28 -28.92 29.44
C LEU A 33 -18.36 -30.14 29.35
N ALA A 34 -18.86 -31.26 28.82
CA ALA A 34 -18.11 -32.52 28.77
C ALA A 34 -17.14 -32.60 27.61
N LYS A 35 -17.46 -31.96 26.48
CA LYS A 35 -16.70 -32.06 25.21
C LYS A 35 -16.03 -30.75 24.76
N GLY A 36 -16.56 -29.61 25.22
CA GLY A 36 -16.01 -28.29 24.91
C GLY A 36 -14.65 -28.08 25.56
N THR A 37 -13.88 -27.14 24.99
CA THR A 37 -12.62 -26.70 25.60
C THR A 37 -12.91 -25.74 26.76
N SER A 38 -11.95 -25.61 27.69
CA SER A 38 -12.06 -24.57 28.73
C SER A 38 -12.10 -23.15 28.11
N GLY A 39 -11.52 -22.95 26.94
CA GLY A 39 -11.57 -21.71 26.19
C GLY A 39 -12.96 -21.34 25.68
N ASP A 40 -13.76 -22.34 25.28
CA ASP A 40 -15.14 -22.10 24.84
C ASP A 40 -15.98 -21.54 26.00
N LEU A 41 -15.95 -22.21 27.16
CA LEU A 41 -16.65 -21.73 28.34
C LEU A 41 -16.19 -20.36 28.80
N PHE A 42 -14.86 -20.13 28.77
CA PHE A 42 -14.27 -18.85 29.13
C PHE A 42 -14.72 -17.73 28.17
N GLY A 43 -14.74 -18.01 26.88
CA GLY A 43 -15.20 -17.07 25.86
C GLY A 43 -16.67 -16.69 26.05
N TRP A 44 -17.55 -17.67 26.30
CA TRP A 44 -18.98 -17.42 26.54
C TRP A 44 -19.23 -16.59 27.78
N MET A 45 -18.53 -16.91 28.86
CA MET A 45 -18.58 -16.14 30.09
C MET A 45 -18.12 -14.68 29.89
N GLN A 46 -17.04 -14.48 29.16
CA GLN A 46 -16.55 -13.14 28.86
C GLN A 46 -17.53 -12.36 27.97
N ASN A 47 -18.18 -13.00 27.00
CA ASN A 47 -19.15 -12.34 26.13
C ASN A 47 -20.31 -11.76 26.97
N VAL A 48 -20.82 -12.51 27.94
CA VAL A 48 -21.86 -12.02 28.84
C VAL A 48 -21.32 -10.94 29.78
N GLY A 49 -20.11 -11.11 30.32
CA GLY A 49 -19.42 -10.11 31.14
C GLY A 49 -19.18 -8.78 30.41
N MET A 50 -19.04 -8.79 29.08
CA MET A 50 -18.98 -7.61 28.24
C MET A 50 -20.33 -7.03 27.84
N GLY A 51 -21.45 -7.59 28.36
CA GLY A 51 -22.79 -7.07 28.15
C GLY A 51 -23.60 -7.73 27.02
N TRP A 52 -23.13 -8.83 26.42
CA TRP A 52 -23.93 -9.57 25.47
C TRP A 52 -24.99 -10.43 26.19
N LYS A 53 -26.18 -10.47 25.60
CA LYS A 53 -27.29 -11.27 26.13
C LYS A 53 -27.07 -12.74 25.83
N THR A 54 -27.50 -13.62 26.75
CA THR A 54 -27.46 -15.08 26.56
C THR A 54 -28.25 -15.54 25.33
N SER A 55 -29.23 -14.76 24.88
CA SER A 55 -29.98 -15.00 23.63
C SER A 55 -29.10 -14.87 22.35
N SER A 56 -27.88 -14.37 22.47
CA SER A 56 -26.88 -14.31 21.36
C SER A 56 -26.09 -15.60 21.22
N TRP A 57 -26.33 -16.59 22.06
CA TRP A 57 -25.70 -17.89 21.99
C TRP A 57 -25.90 -18.57 20.63
N GLY A 58 -24.82 -19.13 20.06
CA GLY A 58 -24.87 -19.82 18.78
C GLY A 58 -25.07 -18.92 17.56
N LYS A 59 -25.12 -17.59 17.74
CA LYS A 59 -25.17 -16.64 16.64
C LYS A 59 -23.79 -16.55 15.94
N LYS A 60 -23.78 -16.08 14.68
CA LYS A 60 -22.56 -15.92 13.90
C LYS A 60 -21.67 -14.84 14.52
N GLU A 61 -20.49 -15.24 15.01
CA GLU A 61 -19.45 -14.34 15.51
C GLU A 61 -18.60 -13.82 14.36
N VAL A 62 -18.43 -12.49 14.27
CA VAL A 62 -17.66 -11.83 13.22
C VAL A 62 -16.64 -10.89 13.86
N LEU A 63 -15.37 -11.11 13.56
CA LEU A 63 -14.28 -10.24 14.01
C LEU A 63 -14.14 -9.04 13.08
N VAL A 64 -14.23 -7.83 13.62
CA VAL A 64 -13.98 -6.58 12.92
C VAL A 64 -12.60 -6.09 13.35
N LEU A 65 -11.63 -6.13 12.43
CA LEU A 65 -10.27 -5.65 12.61
C LEU A 65 -10.12 -4.24 12.05
N SER A 66 -9.26 -3.42 12.64
CA SER A 66 -9.00 -2.09 12.10
C SER A 66 -7.58 -1.60 12.33
N THR A 67 -7.16 -0.68 11.45
CA THR A 67 -5.94 0.12 11.61
C THR A 67 -6.21 1.48 12.28
N GLN A 68 -7.28 1.60 13.04
CA GLN A 68 -7.63 2.82 13.77
C GLN A 68 -6.50 3.31 14.67
N GLY A 69 -6.37 4.64 14.77
CA GLY A 69 -5.47 5.32 15.70
C GLY A 69 -6.00 6.71 16.08
N GLY A 70 -5.40 7.29 17.11
CA GLY A 70 -5.87 8.56 17.67
C GLY A 70 -7.10 8.41 18.57
N ILE A 71 -7.39 9.44 19.34
CA ILE A 71 -8.52 9.50 20.29
C ILE A 71 -9.24 10.82 20.09
N ARG A 72 -10.57 10.80 20.04
CA ARG A 72 -11.42 11.99 20.04
C ARG A 72 -12.49 11.91 21.11
N GLN A 73 -12.92 13.08 21.55
CA GLN A 73 -14.10 13.23 22.42
C GLN A 73 -15.38 12.89 21.62
N PRO A 74 -16.50 12.65 22.29
CA PRO A 74 -17.77 12.39 21.62
C PRO A 74 -18.22 13.49 20.65
N ASP A 75 -17.81 14.75 20.88
CA ASP A 75 -18.09 15.89 20.01
C ASP A 75 -17.14 15.97 18.79
N GLY A 76 -16.18 15.03 18.67
CA GLY A 76 -15.21 15.00 17.60
C GLY A 76 -13.92 15.80 17.86
N THR A 77 -13.80 16.48 19.00
CA THR A 77 -12.58 17.21 19.40
C THR A 77 -11.41 16.23 19.61
N PRO A 78 -10.23 16.44 18.99
CA PRO A 78 -9.11 15.53 19.15
C PRO A 78 -8.50 15.61 20.56
N THR A 79 -8.42 14.48 21.24
CA THR A 79 -7.69 14.30 22.51
C THR A 79 -6.26 13.84 22.26
N ALA A 80 -6.07 12.89 21.34
CA ALA A 80 -4.76 12.45 20.87
C ALA A 80 -4.80 12.25 19.34
N LEU A 81 -3.76 12.73 18.65
CA LEU A 81 -3.67 12.63 17.19
C LEU A 81 -3.26 11.21 16.78
N GLY A 82 -3.81 10.73 15.66
CA GLY A 82 -3.29 9.57 14.93
C GLY A 82 -2.11 9.97 14.03
N TYR A 83 -1.55 8.98 13.34
CA TYR A 83 -0.42 9.22 12.43
C TYR A 83 -0.80 9.90 11.11
N HIS A 84 -2.06 9.85 10.71
CA HIS A 84 -2.59 10.54 9.51
C HIS A 84 -4.03 11.02 9.73
N SER A 85 -4.53 11.87 8.83
CA SER A 85 -5.80 12.59 8.96
C SER A 85 -7.05 11.69 8.96
N GLY A 86 -6.97 10.47 8.43
CA GLY A 86 -8.08 9.51 8.40
C GLY A 86 -7.99 8.39 9.43
N HIS A 87 -7.05 8.49 10.38
CA HIS A 87 -6.70 7.38 11.27
C HIS A 87 -7.78 7.07 12.32
N TRP A 88 -8.43 8.10 12.82
CA TRP A 88 -9.56 7.95 13.74
C TRP A 88 -10.84 7.59 12.98
N GLU A 89 -11.03 8.15 11.79
CA GLU A 89 -12.25 8.04 10.99
C GLU A 89 -12.57 6.60 10.60
N VAL A 90 -11.58 5.72 10.45
CA VAL A 90 -11.82 4.28 10.18
C VAL A 90 -12.56 3.60 11.33
N GLY A 91 -12.53 4.14 12.55
CA GLY A 91 -13.36 3.71 13.67
C GLY A 91 -14.86 3.89 13.40
N LEU A 92 -15.24 4.94 12.67
CA LEU A 92 -16.64 5.15 12.26
C LEU A 92 -17.12 4.08 11.27
N LEU A 93 -16.20 3.56 10.43
CA LEU A 93 -16.52 2.42 9.55
C LEU A 93 -16.68 1.13 10.35
N MET A 94 -15.81 0.90 11.35
CA MET A 94 -15.96 -0.25 12.25
C MET A 94 -17.32 -0.22 12.95
N GLU A 95 -17.71 0.93 13.48
CA GLU A 95 -19.00 1.12 14.13
C GLU A 95 -20.16 0.79 13.17
N ALA A 96 -20.10 1.29 11.94
CA ALA A 96 -21.12 1.01 10.93
C ALA A 96 -21.20 -0.48 10.58
N VAL A 97 -20.06 -1.16 10.46
CA VAL A 97 -19.96 -2.62 10.24
C VAL A 97 -20.56 -3.38 11.45
N ALA A 98 -20.11 -3.05 12.66
CA ALA A 98 -20.53 -3.75 13.88
C ALA A 98 -22.04 -3.59 14.15
N ASN A 99 -22.57 -2.37 13.96
CA ASN A 99 -24.00 -2.09 14.08
C ASN A 99 -24.84 -2.92 13.09
N GLU A 100 -24.38 -3.07 11.84
CA GLU A 100 -25.10 -3.89 10.85
C GLU A 100 -25.01 -5.38 11.18
N ILE A 101 -23.87 -5.89 11.65
CA ILE A 101 -23.73 -7.27 12.13
C ILE A 101 -24.70 -7.53 13.29
N ALA A 102 -24.74 -6.65 14.28
CA ALA A 102 -25.64 -6.75 15.42
C ALA A 102 -27.12 -6.67 14.99
N ARG A 103 -27.47 -5.76 14.07
CA ARG A 103 -28.82 -5.64 13.51
C ARG A 103 -29.28 -6.92 12.79
N LEU A 104 -28.34 -7.67 12.21
CA LEU A 104 -28.59 -8.97 11.58
C LEU A 104 -28.43 -10.15 12.55
N GLU A 105 -28.49 -9.85 13.85
CA GLU A 105 -28.39 -10.82 14.94
C GLU A 105 -27.05 -11.58 15.03
N GLY A 106 -25.97 -11.07 14.43
CA GLY A 106 -24.61 -11.54 14.64
C GLY A 106 -23.99 -10.97 15.91
N VAL A 107 -22.82 -11.49 16.28
CA VAL A 107 -22.02 -11.01 17.41
C VAL A 107 -20.73 -10.38 16.86
N PRO A 108 -20.63 -9.04 16.79
CA PRO A 108 -19.41 -8.39 16.37
C PRO A 108 -18.39 -8.34 17.51
N PHE A 109 -17.13 -8.67 17.18
CA PHE A 109 -15.95 -8.43 18.01
C PHE A 109 -15.09 -7.36 17.36
N ALA A 110 -14.38 -6.56 18.13
CA ALA A 110 -13.49 -5.52 17.61
C ALA A 110 -12.06 -5.69 18.12
N ALA A 111 -11.08 -5.57 17.23
CA ALA A 111 -9.66 -5.56 17.59
C ALA A 111 -8.87 -4.63 16.66
N PHE A 112 -7.72 -4.15 17.15
CA PHE A 112 -6.99 -3.06 16.52
C PHE A 112 -5.50 -3.38 16.36
N CYS A 113 -4.91 -2.94 15.24
CA CYS A 113 -3.49 -2.84 15.02
C CYS A 113 -3.25 -1.58 14.19
N SER A 114 -2.90 -0.47 14.83
CA SER A 114 -2.67 0.82 14.18
C SER A 114 -1.54 0.75 13.16
N ASP A 115 -1.43 1.72 12.25
CA ASP A 115 -0.40 1.77 11.20
C ASP A 115 0.34 3.11 11.16
N PRO A 116 1.62 3.13 10.70
CA PRO A 116 2.36 4.37 10.45
C PRO A 116 1.89 5.04 9.16
N CYS A 117 2.38 6.25 8.93
CA CYS A 117 2.19 7.00 7.69
C CYS A 117 3.55 7.25 7.02
N ASP A 118 3.77 6.69 5.83
CA ASP A 118 5.01 6.87 5.07
C ASP A 118 5.28 8.35 4.75
N GLY A 119 4.25 9.15 4.49
CA GLY A 119 4.40 10.59 4.29
C GLY A 119 5.01 11.32 5.50
N ARG A 120 4.71 10.87 6.71
CA ARG A 120 5.27 11.43 7.95
C ARG A 120 6.71 11.02 8.18
N THR A 121 7.12 9.84 7.74
CA THR A 121 8.46 9.28 7.95
C THR A 121 9.41 9.54 6.78
N GLN A 122 8.91 10.11 5.68
CA GLN A 122 9.69 10.39 4.47
C GLN A 122 10.95 11.21 4.78
N GLY A 123 12.12 10.70 4.36
CA GLY A 123 13.41 11.35 4.62
C GLY A 123 13.92 11.24 6.07
N THR A 124 13.31 10.39 6.89
CA THR A 124 13.76 10.09 8.27
C THR A 124 14.11 8.60 8.42
N SER A 125 14.77 8.23 9.52
CA SER A 125 15.05 6.83 9.87
C SER A 125 13.77 5.98 10.04
N GLY A 126 12.64 6.58 10.42
CA GLY A 126 11.37 5.87 10.53
C GLY A 126 10.88 5.26 9.21
N MET A 127 11.37 5.73 8.05
CA MET A 127 11.04 5.13 6.77
C MET A 127 11.66 3.72 6.60
N MET A 128 12.71 3.39 7.32
CA MET A 128 13.33 2.07 7.30
C MET A 128 12.40 0.98 7.88
N ASP A 129 11.49 1.36 8.78
CA ASP A 129 10.52 0.46 9.40
C ASP A 129 9.25 0.27 8.56
N SER A 130 9.03 1.08 7.54
CA SER A 130 7.77 1.11 6.79
C SER A 130 7.38 -0.25 6.20
N LEU A 131 8.29 -0.93 5.50
CA LEU A 131 8.00 -2.22 4.88
C LEU A 131 8.05 -3.39 5.86
N PRO A 132 8.99 -3.47 6.81
CA PRO A 132 8.95 -4.42 7.92
C PRO A 132 7.64 -4.37 8.71
N PHE A 133 7.15 -3.18 9.06
CA PHE A 133 5.89 -2.99 9.76
C PHE A 133 4.71 -3.67 9.05
N ARG A 134 4.63 -3.61 7.71
CA ARG A 134 3.57 -4.30 6.95
C ARG A 134 3.49 -5.80 7.29
N ASN A 135 4.64 -6.46 7.40
CA ASN A 135 4.70 -7.89 7.73
C ASN A 135 4.35 -8.15 9.19
N ASP A 136 4.84 -7.32 10.09
CA ASP A 136 4.58 -7.44 11.53
C ASP A 136 3.11 -7.22 11.83
N ALA A 137 2.50 -6.18 11.26
CA ALA A 137 1.07 -5.92 11.37
C ALA A 137 0.24 -7.08 10.82
N ALA A 138 0.60 -7.63 9.65
CA ALA A 138 -0.09 -8.80 9.09
C ALA A 138 -0.01 -10.02 10.02
N MET A 139 1.14 -10.24 10.69
CA MET A 139 1.29 -11.30 11.69
C MET A 139 0.43 -11.05 12.94
N VAL A 140 0.43 -9.81 13.45
CA VAL A 140 -0.39 -9.43 14.61
C VAL A 140 -1.87 -9.64 14.29
N LEU A 141 -2.34 -9.14 13.15
CA LEU A 141 -3.73 -9.29 12.72
C LEU A 141 -4.13 -10.76 12.57
N ARG A 142 -3.28 -11.62 11.96
CA ARG A 142 -3.54 -13.06 11.89
C ARG A 142 -3.59 -13.74 13.27
N ARG A 143 -2.76 -13.30 14.22
CA ARG A 143 -2.81 -13.81 15.61
C ARG A 143 -4.10 -13.41 16.29
N LEU A 144 -4.57 -12.16 16.10
CA LEU A 144 -5.87 -11.70 16.61
C LEU A 144 -7.04 -12.55 16.04
N ILE A 145 -7.00 -12.84 14.72
CA ILE A 145 -8.01 -13.73 14.11
C ILE A 145 -8.02 -15.11 14.78
N ARG A 146 -6.83 -15.72 14.95
CA ARG A 146 -6.72 -17.05 15.58
C ARG A 146 -7.03 -17.04 17.09
N SER A 147 -6.96 -15.88 17.74
CA SER A 147 -7.30 -15.72 19.15
C SER A 147 -8.82 -15.66 19.41
N LEU A 148 -9.62 -15.60 18.35
CA LEU A 148 -11.07 -15.77 18.41
C LEU A 148 -11.47 -17.02 17.59
N PRO A 149 -11.25 -18.23 18.12
CA PRO A 149 -11.42 -19.49 17.37
C PRO A 149 -12.88 -19.76 16.97
N THR A 150 -13.82 -19.10 17.62
CA THR A 150 -15.27 -19.17 17.32
C THR A 150 -15.70 -18.27 16.17
N ALA A 151 -14.82 -17.38 15.66
CA ALA A 151 -15.12 -16.49 14.55
C ALA A 151 -15.56 -17.28 13.31
N LYS A 152 -16.66 -16.85 12.69
CA LYS A 152 -17.21 -17.39 11.44
C LYS A 152 -17.05 -16.44 10.25
N GLY A 153 -16.36 -15.32 10.45
CA GLY A 153 -16.04 -14.34 9.42
C GLY A 153 -15.19 -13.21 9.99
N VAL A 154 -14.52 -12.51 9.11
CA VAL A 154 -13.64 -11.38 9.44
C VAL A 154 -13.95 -10.19 8.55
N VAL A 155 -14.06 -9.00 9.13
CA VAL A 155 -14.09 -7.74 8.36
C VAL A 155 -12.83 -6.96 8.71
N GLY A 156 -12.05 -6.63 7.69
CA GLY A 156 -10.84 -5.80 7.84
C GLY A 156 -11.12 -4.37 7.38
N VAL A 157 -11.13 -3.42 8.31
CA VAL A 157 -11.28 -1.99 8.02
C VAL A 157 -9.90 -1.34 8.09
N ALA A 158 -9.35 -0.97 6.96
CA ALA A 158 -7.96 -0.52 6.90
C ALA A 158 -7.74 0.63 5.92
N THR A 159 -6.66 1.35 6.13
CA THR A 159 -6.26 2.47 5.31
C THR A 159 -4.73 2.58 5.26
N CYS A 160 -4.23 3.60 4.54
CA CYS A 160 -2.82 3.96 4.42
C CYS A 160 -1.93 2.92 3.70
N ASP A 161 -0.65 3.30 3.52
CA ASP A 161 0.30 2.63 2.62
C ASP A 161 0.70 1.23 3.06
N LYS A 162 0.70 0.95 4.37
CA LYS A 162 1.12 -0.34 4.93
C LYS A 162 -0.01 -1.07 5.64
N GLY A 163 -0.91 -0.33 6.31
CA GLY A 163 -2.04 -0.92 7.03
C GLY A 163 -2.99 -1.68 6.12
N LEU A 164 -3.31 -1.12 4.95
CA LEU A 164 -4.22 -1.77 4.00
C LEU A 164 -3.62 -3.03 3.37
N PRO A 165 -2.37 -3.03 2.83
CA PRO A 165 -1.72 -4.26 2.41
C PRO A 165 -1.55 -5.30 3.53
N ALA A 166 -1.22 -4.87 4.75
CA ALA A 166 -1.12 -5.77 5.91
C ALA A 166 -2.45 -6.45 6.23
N MET A 167 -3.56 -5.70 6.15
CA MET A 167 -4.90 -6.25 6.34
C MET A 167 -5.26 -7.26 5.23
N MET A 168 -4.95 -6.95 3.97
CA MET A 168 -5.14 -7.90 2.87
C MET A 168 -4.32 -9.18 3.07
N MET A 169 -3.05 -9.07 3.50
CA MET A 169 -2.21 -10.22 3.85
C MET A 169 -2.78 -11.02 5.04
N ALA A 170 -3.40 -10.35 6.01
CA ALA A 170 -4.00 -11.03 7.16
C ALA A 170 -5.24 -11.81 6.77
N LEU A 171 -6.15 -11.22 6.00
CA LEU A 171 -7.34 -11.89 5.48
C LEU A 171 -6.97 -13.06 4.55
N ALA A 172 -6.01 -12.85 3.64
CA ALA A 172 -5.50 -13.88 2.75
C ALA A 172 -4.88 -15.06 3.51
N GLY A 173 -4.08 -14.79 4.55
CA GLY A 173 -3.44 -15.82 5.37
C GLY A 173 -4.38 -16.56 6.33
N CYS A 174 -5.64 -16.14 6.44
CA CYS A 174 -6.71 -16.85 7.12
C CYS A 174 -7.77 -17.34 6.10
N GLY A 175 -7.30 -17.88 4.98
CA GLY A 175 -8.08 -18.22 3.81
C GLY A 175 -9.28 -19.15 4.01
N HIS A 176 -9.33 -19.90 5.11
CA HIS A 176 -10.46 -20.78 5.47
C HIS A 176 -11.71 -20.04 5.97
N LEU A 177 -11.60 -18.76 6.30
CA LEU A 177 -12.71 -17.94 6.77
C LEU A 177 -13.25 -17.04 5.65
N PRO A 178 -14.56 -16.74 5.65
CA PRO A 178 -15.10 -15.61 4.92
C PRO A 178 -14.45 -14.30 5.40
N GLY A 179 -13.99 -13.47 4.46
CA GLY A 179 -13.36 -12.19 4.79
C GLY A 179 -13.89 -11.07 3.90
N VAL A 180 -14.03 -9.86 4.44
CA VAL A 180 -14.45 -8.67 3.68
C VAL A 180 -13.50 -7.52 4.02
N LEU A 181 -12.94 -6.86 3.02
CA LEU A 181 -12.12 -5.68 3.18
C LEU A 181 -12.99 -4.42 3.03
N VAL A 182 -12.84 -3.49 3.96
CA VAL A 182 -13.47 -2.16 3.92
C VAL A 182 -12.37 -1.11 3.80
N PRO A 183 -12.20 -0.48 2.63
CA PRO A 183 -11.20 0.57 2.44
C PRO A 183 -11.55 1.84 3.24
N GLY A 184 -10.54 2.47 3.82
CA GLY A 184 -10.69 3.68 4.64
C GLY A 184 -11.03 4.96 3.87
N GLY A 185 -11.06 4.91 2.55
CA GLY A 185 -11.40 6.03 1.69
C GLY A 185 -10.25 7.01 1.42
N VAL A 186 -10.56 8.13 0.77
CA VAL A 186 -9.60 9.16 0.36
C VAL A 186 -10.00 10.54 0.87
N SER A 187 -9.01 11.43 1.04
CA SER A 187 -9.23 12.84 1.37
C SER A 187 -9.58 13.66 0.13
N LEU A 188 -10.26 14.78 0.34
CA LEU A 188 -10.59 15.74 -0.70
C LEU A 188 -9.45 16.74 -0.95
N LEU A 189 -9.38 17.30 -2.17
CA LEU A 189 -8.55 18.46 -2.45
C LEU A 189 -9.05 19.68 -1.66
N SER A 190 -8.13 20.56 -1.31
CA SER A 190 -8.48 21.90 -0.84
C SER A 190 -8.95 22.75 -2.03
N GLU A 191 -9.92 23.65 -1.80
CA GLU A 191 -10.44 24.57 -2.83
C GLU A 191 -9.35 25.53 -3.34
N ASP A 192 -8.42 25.93 -2.48
CA ASP A 192 -7.46 27.02 -2.74
C ASP A 192 -6.00 26.56 -2.78
N THR A 193 -5.72 25.27 -2.70
CA THR A 193 -4.32 24.79 -2.60
C THR A 193 -4.04 23.55 -3.47
N GLU A 194 -2.77 23.18 -3.51
CA GLU A 194 -2.27 22.07 -4.28
C GLU A 194 -2.46 20.72 -3.54
N ASP A 195 -2.36 19.63 -4.29
CA ASP A 195 -2.45 18.27 -3.74
C ASP A 195 -1.25 17.91 -2.83
N LEU A 196 -1.44 16.90 -1.98
CA LEU A 196 -0.42 16.43 -1.02
C LEU A 196 0.89 15.94 -1.69
N GLY A 197 0.86 15.51 -2.95
CA GLY A 197 2.05 15.14 -3.69
C GLY A 197 2.95 16.35 -3.96
N LYS A 198 2.35 17.49 -4.30
CA LYS A 198 3.06 18.76 -4.48
C LYS A 198 3.57 19.35 -3.16
N VAL A 199 2.83 19.15 -2.06
CA VAL A 199 3.28 19.58 -0.71
C VAL A 199 4.63 18.97 -0.33
N GLN A 200 4.92 17.74 -0.73
CA GLN A 200 6.22 17.12 -0.49
C GLN A 200 7.38 17.89 -1.13
N SER A 201 7.12 18.70 -2.15
CA SER A 201 8.13 19.51 -2.84
C SER A 201 8.27 20.94 -2.31
N LEU A 202 7.46 21.38 -1.33
CA LEU A 202 7.45 22.78 -0.85
C LEU A 202 8.81 23.26 -0.36
N GLY A 203 9.54 22.41 0.38
CA GLY A 203 10.88 22.76 0.86
C GLY A 203 11.88 23.01 -0.28
N ALA A 204 11.84 22.18 -1.32
CA ALA A 204 12.69 22.35 -2.49
C ALA A 204 12.29 23.59 -3.31
N ARG A 205 11.00 23.81 -3.54
CA ARG A 205 10.46 24.99 -4.25
C ARG A 205 10.84 26.30 -3.54
N TYR A 206 10.72 26.32 -2.20
CA TYR A 206 11.13 27.46 -1.41
C TYR A 206 12.66 27.70 -1.49
N ALA A 207 13.47 26.64 -1.37
CA ALA A 207 14.91 26.75 -1.46
C ALA A 207 15.41 27.26 -2.83
N HIS A 208 14.64 27.03 -3.89
CA HIS A 208 14.93 27.51 -5.24
C HIS A 208 14.18 28.80 -5.63
N GLY A 209 13.48 29.43 -4.67
CA GLY A 209 12.82 30.72 -4.87
C GLY A 209 11.57 30.69 -5.74
N GLU A 210 10.96 29.51 -5.96
CA GLU A 210 9.74 29.36 -6.76
C GLU A 210 8.49 29.82 -5.99
N ILE A 211 8.52 29.72 -4.67
CA ILE A 211 7.45 30.13 -3.76
C ILE A 211 8.01 30.89 -2.56
N SER A 212 7.23 31.80 -2.01
CA SER A 212 7.55 32.50 -0.76
C SER A 212 7.31 31.60 0.45
N LEU A 213 7.88 31.95 1.61
CA LEU A 213 7.63 31.29 2.89
C LEU A 213 6.13 31.36 3.25
N GLY A 214 5.45 32.48 2.98
CA GLY A 214 4.03 32.65 3.25
C GLY A 214 3.15 31.71 2.40
N GLU A 215 3.44 31.58 1.11
CA GLU A 215 2.74 30.64 0.21
C GLU A 215 2.98 29.20 0.64
N ALA A 216 4.22 28.83 0.96
CA ALA A 216 4.55 27.49 1.43
C ALA A 216 3.79 27.14 2.72
N ALA A 217 3.75 28.08 3.69
CA ALA A 217 3.06 27.88 4.97
C ALA A 217 1.53 27.78 4.78
N ALA A 218 0.94 28.59 3.91
CA ALA A 218 -0.48 28.55 3.62
C ALA A 218 -0.88 27.23 2.91
N THR A 219 -0.12 26.82 1.89
CA THR A 219 -0.35 25.55 1.19
C THR A 219 -0.23 24.36 2.11
N ALA A 220 0.85 24.29 2.91
CA ALA A 220 1.06 23.19 3.88
C ALA A 220 -0.06 23.10 4.91
N CYS A 221 -0.57 24.24 5.40
CA CYS A 221 -1.64 24.26 6.40
C CYS A 221 -2.97 23.67 5.87
N ARG A 222 -3.28 23.84 4.58
CA ARG A 222 -4.56 23.48 3.96
C ARG A 222 -4.55 22.15 3.21
N ALA A 223 -3.39 21.56 2.98
CA ALA A 223 -3.24 20.41 2.09
C ALA A 223 -4.01 19.16 2.52
N CYS A 224 -4.15 18.91 3.83
CA CYS A 224 -5.04 17.88 4.37
C CYS A 224 -6.45 18.45 4.60
N ALA A 225 -7.16 18.80 3.54
CA ALA A 225 -8.42 19.53 3.60
C ALA A 225 -9.58 18.77 4.25
N SER A 226 -9.57 17.43 4.17
CA SER A 226 -10.57 16.57 4.80
C SER A 226 -9.93 15.31 5.38
N PRO A 227 -10.63 14.60 6.30
CA PRO A 227 -10.19 13.29 6.74
C PRO A 227 -10.05 12.31 5.57
N GLY A 228 -9.10 11.38 5.68
CA GLY A 228 -8.92 10.31 4.69
C GLY A 228 -7.63 9.57 4.91
N GLY A 229 -7.63 8.25 4.79
CA GLY A 229 -6.43 7.42 4.89
C GLY A 229 -5.67 7.27 3.58
N GLY A 230 -6.35 7.51 2.44
CA GLY A 230 -5.74 7.70 1.12
C GLY A 230 -5.67 9.19 0.80
N CYS A 231 -4.59 9.60 0.11
CA CYS A 231 -4.44 10.99 -0.32
C CYS A 231 -5.27 11.30 -1.57
N GLN A 232 -5.31 12.58 -1.97
CA GLN A 232 -6.01 13.05 -3.16
C GLN A 232 -5.43 12.53 -4.48
N PHE A 233 -4.24 11.95 -4.45
CA PHE A 233 -3.54 11.39 -5.59
C PHE A 233 -3.44 9.85 -5.50
N LEU A 234 -3.22 9.18 -6.64
CA LEU A 234 -3.12 7.73 -6.74
C LEU A 234 -1.74 7.23 -6.27
N GLY A 235 -1.45 7.42 -4.99
CA GLY A 235 -0.29 6.83 -4.29
C GLY A 235 -0.57 5.40 -3.82
N THR A 236 0.30 4.87 -2.96
CA THR A 236 0.19 3.48 -2.49
C THR A 236 -1.10 3.21 -1.72
N ALA A 237 -1.53 4.13 -0.84
CA ALA A 237 -2.76 3.99 -0.07
C ALA A 237 -4.01 3.88 -0.99
N ALA A 238 -4.13 4.76 -1.98
CA ALA A 238 -5.23 4.74 -2.93
C ALA A 238 -5.15 3.53 -3.88
N SER A 239 -3.97 3.22 -4.41
CA SER A 239 -3.77 2.03 -5.25
C SER A 239 -4.07 0.73 -4.52
N SER A 240 -3.78 0.63 -3.22
CA SER A 240 -4.13 -0.54 -2.42
C SER A 240 -5.64 -0.73 -2.28
N GLN A 241 -6.43 0.34 -2.21
CA GLN A 241 -7.89 0.27 -2.24
C GLN A 241 -8.40 -0.28 -3.58
N VAL A 242 -7.83 0.21 -4.68
CA VAL A 242 -8.13 -0.29 -6.04
C VAL A 242 -7.80 -1.78 -6.14
N MET A 243 -6.65 -2.21 -5.60
CA MET A 243 -6.26 -3.62 -5.62
C MET A 243 -7.15 -4.50 -4.74
N GLY A 244 -7.57 -4.03 -3.58
CA GLY A 244 -8.50 -4.75 -2.71
C GLY A 244 -9.85 -5.04 -3.39
N GLU A 245 -10.35 -4.09 -4.17
CA GLU A 245 -11.54 -4.28 -4.99
C GLU A 245 -11.25 -5.17 -6.22
N GLY A 246 -10.10 -4.98 -6.86
CA GLY A 246 -9.65 -5.78 -8.01
C GLY A 246 -9.44 -7.25 -7.70
N LEU A 247 -9.01 -7.59 -6.49
CA LEU A 247 -8.90 -8.95 -5.97
C LEU A 247 -10.26 -9.56 -5.56
N GLY A 248 -11.34 -8.79 -5.60
CA GLY A 248 -12.66 -9.21 -5.13
C GLY A 248 -12.83 -9.20 -3.62
N MET A 249 -11.88 -8.62 -2.85
CA MET A 249 -11.91 -8.56 -1.39
C MET A 249 -12.81 -7.46 -0.84
N SER A 250 -13.16 -6.46 -1.65
CA SER A 250 -14.05 -5.35 -1.29
C SER A 250 -15.29 -5.33 -2.17
N LEU A 251 -16.36 -4.70 -1.69
CA LEU A 251 -17.58 -4.52 -2.48
C LEU A 251 -17.33 -3.61 -3.70
N PRO A 252 -18.04 -3.81 -4.81
CA PRO A 252 -17.93 -2.96 -5.97
C PRO A 252 -18.16 -1.48 -5.66
N HIS A 253 -17.31 -0.61 -6.23
CA HIS A 253 -17.32 0.83 -6.00
C HIS A 253 -17.08 1.23 -4.55
N SER A 254 -16.15 0.55 -3.88
CA SER A 254 -15.71 0.88 -2.51
C SER A 254 -14.36 1.59 -2.49
N GLY A 255 -13.46 1.23 -3.40
CA GLY A 255 -12.17 1.88 -3.53
C GLY A 255 -12.28 3.35 -3.89
N LEU A 256 -11.45 4.21 -3.26
CA LEU A 256 -11.39 5.66 -3.48
C LEU A 256 -12.61 6.45 -3.00
N SER A 257 -13.51 5.87 -2.21
CA SER A 257 -14.68 6.58 -1.69
C SER A 257 -14.26 7.76 -0.79
N PRO A 258 -14.93 8.93 -0.89
CA PRO A 258 -14.57 10.10 -0.09
C PRO A 258 -14.85 9.87 1.40
N SER A 259 -13.80 9.89 2.21
CA SER A 259 -13.88 9.64 3.65
C SER A 259 -14.78 10.67 4.35
N GLY A 260 -15.54 10.23 5.35
CA GLY A 260 -16.47 11.05 6.10
C GLY A 260 -17.84 11.27 5.42
N SER A 261 -18.01 10.86 4.16
CA SER A 261 -19.26 11.00 3.43
C SER A 261 -20.28 9.92 3.77
N GLN A 262 -21.56 10.15 3.44
CA GLN A 262 -22.60 9.17 3.67
C GLN A 262 -22.44 7.90 2.83
N ILE A 263 -21.96 8.03 1.58
CA ILE A 263 -21.69 6.87 0.72
C ILE A 263 -20.58 5.98 1.28
N TRP A 264 -19.57 6.55 1.90
CA TRP A 264 -18.47 5.87 2.56
C TRP A 264 -18.96 5.05 3.78
N LYS A 265 -19.87 5.62 4.60
CA LYS A 265 -20.51 4.89 5.72
C LYS A 265 -21.44 3.80 5.22
N ASP A 266 -22.23 4.05 4.17
CA ASP A 266 -23.09 3.04 3.55
C ASP A 266 -22.31 1.84 3.03
N LEU A 267 -21.13 2.08 2.44
CA LEU A 267 -20.24 1.01 1.98
C LEU A 267 -19.81 0.10 3.14
N ALA A 268 -19.46 0.66 4.29
CA ALA A 268 -19.12 -0.12 5.48
C ALA A 268 -20.33 -0.92 6.01
N THR A 269 -21.50 -0.30 6.09
CA THR A 269 -22.74 -0.97 6.48
C THR A 269 -23.03 -2.16 5.55
N ARG A 270 -22.93 -1.96 4.23
CA ARG A 270 -23.14 -3.06 3.25
C ARG A 270 -22.07 -4.14 3.36
N SER A 271 -20.84 -3.79 3.71
CA SER A 271 -19.76 -4.75 3.95
C SER A 271 -20.02 -5.61 5.19
N GLY A 272 -20.58 -5.03 6.26
CA GLY A 272 -21.09 -5.79 7.41
C GLY A 272 -22.18 -6.79 7.02
N ARG A 273 -23.10 -6.36 6.15
CA ARG A 273 -24.15 -7.24 5.60
C ARG A 273 -23.57 -8.36 4.73
N ALA A 274 -22.57 -8.05 3.91
CA ALA A 274 -21.86 -9.04 3.10
C ALA A 274 -21.19 -10.08 4.01
N ALA A 275 -20.46 -9.66 5.03
CA ALA A 275 -19.80 -10.56 5.99
C ALA A 275 -20.79 -11.52 6.70
N MET A 276 -22.03 -11.08 6.97
CA MET A 276 -23.06 -11.93 7.54
C MET A 276 -23.59 -12.99 6.57
N ARG A 277 -23.58 -12.70 5.26
CA ARG A 277 -24.20 -13.54 4.22
C ARG A 277 -23.20 -14.33 3.39
N LEU A 278 -21.94 -13.92 3.40
CA LEU A 278 -20.89 -14.56 2.60
C LEU A 278 -20.66 -16.00 3.08
N GLU A 279 -20.78 -16.95 2.16
CA GLU A 279 -20.51 -18.37 2.37
C GLU A 279 -19.13 -18.80 1.85
N TYR A 280 -18.56 -18.03 0.92
CA TYR A 280 -17.24 -18.31 0.36
C TYR A 280 -16.13 -17.89 1.33
N SER A 281 -15.14 -18.75 1.45
CA SER A 281 -13.90 -18.48 2.14
C SER A 281 -12.99 -17.56 1.32
N MET A 282 -12.00 -16.92 1.93
CA MET A 282 -11.03 -16.10 1.21
C MET A 282 -10.23 -16.90 0.18
N SER A 283 -9.96 -18.19 0.42
CA SER A 283 -9.27 -19.06 -0.55
C SER A 283 -10.10 -19.39 -1.80
N GLU A 284 -11.43 -19.23 -1.75
CA GLU A 284 -12.29 -19.36 -2.94
C GLU A 284 -12.41 -18.05 -3.74
N ILE A 285 -12.09 -16.91 -3.13
CA ILE A 285 -12.08 -15.58 -3.75
C ILE A 285 -10.71 -15.27 -4.33
N LEU A 286 -9.65 -15.51 -3.52
CA LEU A 286 -8.28 -15.26 -3.94
C LEU A 286 -7.74 -16.45 -4.73
N THR A 287 -7.63 -16.26 -6.03
CA THR A 287 -7.15 -17.25 -7.01
C THR A 287 -6.08 -16.62 -7.91
N GLU A 288 -5.32 -17.40 -8.63
CA GLU A 288 -4.38 -16.88 -9.63
C GLU A 288 -5.08 -15.97 -10.65
N ALA A 289 -6.32 -16.29 -11.02
CA ALA A 289 -7.13 -15.47 -11.92
C ALA A 289 -7.47 -14.09 -11.29
N SER A 290 -7.83 -14.04 -10.01
CA SER A 290 -8.11 -12.76 -9.33
C SER A 290 -6.84 -11.91 -9.19
N PHE A 291 -5.68 -12.51 -8.97
CA PHE A 291 -4.39 -11.80 -8.97
C PHE A 291 -4.01 -11.28 -10.36
N ARG A 292 -4.24 -12.08 -11.40
CA ARG A 292 -4.06 -11.63 -12.80
C ARG A 292 -4.97 -10.44 -13.12
N ASN A 293 -6.24 -10.49 -12.75
CA ASN A 293 -7.17 -9.38 -12.89
C ASN A 293 -6.69 -8.13 -12.15
N ALA A 294 -6.17 -8.28 -10.95
CA ALA A 294 -5.65 -7.16 -10.16
C ALA A 294 -4.41 -6.51 -10.81
N MET A 295 -3.50 -7.30 -11.40
CA MET A 295 -2.34 -6.76 -12.14
C MET A 295 -2.76 -6.00 -13.41
N ILE A 296 -3.73 -6.53 -14.16
CA ILE A 296 -4.30 -5.87 -15.34
C ILE A 296 -4.98 -4.56 -14.93
N LEU A 297 -5.75 -4.58 -13.85
CA LEU A 297 -6.38 -3.38 -13.30
C LEU A 297 -5.35 -2.35 -12.83
N HIS A 298 -4.24 -2.79 -12.20
CA HIS A 298 -3.15 -1.91 -11.81
C HIS A 298 -2.54 -1.19 -13.02
N ALA A 299 -2.30 -1.90 -14.12
CA ALA A 299 -1.81 -1.32 -15.36
C ALA A 299 -2.80 -0.29 -15.94
N ALA A 300 -4.09 -0.61 -15.98
CA ALA A 300 -5.15 0.27 -16.46
C ALA A 300 -5.31 1.56 -15.63
N PHE A 301 -5.06 1.49 -14.32
CA PHE A 301 -5.06 2.64 -13.42
C PHE A 301 -3.76 3.46 -13.48
N GLY A 302 -2.63 2.84 -13.81
CA GLY A 302 -1.32 3.43 -13.59
C GLY A 302 -0.98 3.54 -12.11
N GLY A 303 -1.23 2.47 -11.36
CA GLY A 303 -1.09 2.40 -9.91
C GLY A 303 0.34 2.57 -9.40
N SER A 304 0.48 2.69 -8.08
CA SER A 304 1.77 2.84 -7.40
C SER A 304 2.67 1.62 -7.60
N THR A 305 3.95 1.85 -7.87
CA THR A 305 4.98 0.81 -7.99
C THR A 305 5.19 0.00 -6.71
N ASN A 306 4.77 0.52 -5.55
CA ASN A 306 4.78 -0.26 -4.30
C ASN A 306 3.89 -1.49 -4.33
N LEU A 307 2.85 -1.52 -5.19
CA LEU A 307 1.99 -2.70 -5.36
C LEU A 307 2.73 -3.88 -5.97
N ILE A 308 3.85 -3.64 -6.68
CA ILE A 308 4.75 -4.67 -7.18
C ILE A 308 5.39 -5.48 -6.04
N LEU A 309 5.49 -4.89 -4.84
CA LEU A 309 5.90 -5.56 -3.61
C LEU A 309 4.70 -6.12 -2.82
N HIS A 310 3.57 -5.41 -2.84
CA HIS A 310 2.44 -5.78 -1.99
C HIS A 310 1.62 -6.93 -2.58
N LEU A 311 1.41 -6.99 -3.89
CA LEU A 311 0.68 -8.11 -4.51
C LEU A 311 1.38 -9.47 -4.34
N PRO A 312 2.70 -9.60 -4.58
CA PRO A 312 3.41 -10.85 -4.26
C PRO A 312 3.33 -11.23 -2.77
N ALA A 313 3.32 -10.25 -1.86
CA ALA A 313 3.19 -10.51 -0.43
C ALA A 313 1.78 -11.02 -0.06
N ILE A 314 0.74 -10.49 -0.70
CA ILE A 314 -0.65 -10.97 -0.52
C ILE A 314 -0.80 -12.37 -1.13
N ALA A 315 -0.22 -12.62 -2.32
CA ALA A 315 -0.21 -13.94 -2.95
C ALA A 315 0.47 -14.98 -2.07
N HIS A 316 1.66 -14.65 -1.54
CA HIS A 316 2.35 -15.51 -0.57
C HIS A 316 1.48 -15.82 0.66
N ALA A 317 0.81 -14.81 1.23
CA ALA A 317 -0.08 -15.00 2.37
C ALA A 317 -1.29 -15.89 2.04
N ALA A 318 -1.77 -15.86 0.79
CA ALA A 318 -2.84 -16.72 0.28
C ALA A 318 -2.37 -18.15 -0.06
N GLY A 319 -1.06 -18.44 -0.01
CA GLY A 319 -0.50 -19.71 -0.45
C GLY A 319 -0.49 -19.88 -1.98
N LEU A 320 -0.52 -18.77 -2.72
CA LEU A 320 -0.51 -18.74 -4.19
C LEU A 320 0.88 -18.41 -4.74
N PRO A 321 1.16 -18.76 -6.02
CA PRO A 321 2.36 -18.31 -6.70
C PRO A 321 2.51 -16.79 -6.66
N ARG A 322 3.72 -16.33 -6.38
CA ARG A 322 4.02 -14.88 -6.34
C ARG A 322 4.17 -14.36 -7.76
N PRO A 323 3.50 -13.24 -8.13
CA PRO A 323 3.73 -12.59 -9.41
C PRO A 323 5.20 -12.25 -9.65
N THR A 324 5.72 -12.61 -10.82
CA THR A 324 7.08 -12.34 -11.26
C THR A 324 7.15 -11.05 -12.10
N VAL A 325 8.36 -10.59 -12.41
CA VAL A 325 8.56 -9.46 -13.32
C VAL A 325 7.91 -9.69 -14.69
N ASN A 326 7.91 -10.94 -15.17
CA ASN A 326 7.31 -11.27 -16.46
C ASN A 326 5.77 -11.16 -16.43
N ASP A 327 5.14 -11.56 -15.33
CA ASP A 327 3.69 -11.43 -15.16
C ASP A 327 3.27 -9.94 -15.17
N TRP A 328 4.07 -9.09 -14.52
CA TRP A 328 3.85 -7.64 -14.54
C TRP A 328 4.06 -7.04 -15.93
N GLN A 329 5.10 -7.47 -16.67
CA GLN A 329 5.31 -7.04 -18.05
C GLN A 329 4.15 -7.44 -18.95
N GLU A 330 3.68 -8.69 -18.84
CA GLU A 330 2.53 -9.19 -19.61
C GLU A 330 1.28 -8.36 -19.32
N ALA A 331 0.94 -8.14 -18.05
CA ALA A 331 -0.23 -7.34 -17.66
C ALA A 331 -0.18 -5.91 -18.20
N ASN A 332 1.00 -5.26 -18.14
CA ASN A 332 1.16 -3.88 -18.64
C ASN A 332 1.15 -3.78 -20.18
N ARG A 333 1.53 -4.84 -20.90
CA ARG A 333 1.42 -4.90 -22.35
C ARG A 333 0.01 -5.21 -22.84
N LEU A 334 -0.76 -5.95 -22.03
CA LEU A 334 -2.11 -6.39 -22.37
C LEU A 334 -3.10 -5.23 -22.41
N VAL A 335 -2.99 -4.29 -21.48
CA VAL A 335 -3.89 -3.14 -21.40
C VAL A 335 -3.10 -1.83 -21.20
N PRO A 336 -3.42 -0.81 -21.99
CA PRO A 336 -2.89 0.53 -21.77
C PRO A 336 -3.57 1.15 -20.54
N ARG A 337 -3.00 2.25 -20.05
CA ARG A 337 -3.63 3.03 -19.00
C ARG A 337 -4.88 3.75 -19.52
N VAL A 338 -5.99 3.62 -18.82
CA VAL A 338 -7.28 4.26 -19.16
C VAL A 338 -7.71 5.29 -18.12
N VAL A 339 -7.10 5.32 -16.94
CA VAL A 339 -7.43 6.27 -15.88
C VAL A 339 -6.44 7.44 -15.90
N ASP A 340 -6.99 8.64 -15.97
CA ASP A 340 -6.26 9.90 -15.83
C ASP A 340 -6.35 10.37 -14.38
N ALA A 341 -5.34 10.08 -13.58
CA ALA A 341 -5.32 10.45 -12.17
C ALA A 341 -3.96 11.03 -11.76
N LEU A 342 -3.96 11.97 -10.81
CA LEU A 342 -2.74 12.44 -10.14
C LEU A 342 -1.96 11.24 -9.57
N PRO A 343 -0.61 11.24 -9.62
CA PRO A 343 0.26 12.23 -10.26
C PRO A 343 0.63 11.87 -11.71
N ASN A 344 0.06 10.82 -12.28
CA ASN A 344 0.48 10.21 -13.56
C ASN A 344 -0.29 10.67 -14.78
N GLY A 345 -1.48 11.24 -14.59
CA GLY A 345 -2.34 11.64 -15.68
C GLY A 345 -1.93 12.98 -16.32
N PRO A 346 -2.22 13.19 -17.61
CA PRO A 346 -1.95 14.46 -18.28
C PRO A 346 -2.78 15.62 -17.74
N GLN A 347 -4.04 15.38 -17.34
CA GLN A 347 -4.87 16.35 -16.63
C GLN A 347 -4.70 16.25 -15.12
N GLY A 348 -4.52 15.02 -14.62
CA GLY A 348 -4.25 14.78 -13.22
C GLY A 348 -5.46 14.98 -12.32
N TYR A 349 -6.52 14.20 -12.55
CA TYR A 349 -7.72 14.24 -11.71
C TYR A 349 -7.47 13.66 -10.31
N ALA A 350 -8.12 14.22 -9.31
CA ALA A 350 -8.04 13.71 -7.94
C ALA A 350 -8.71 12.34 -7.79
N THR A 351 -8.28 11.56 -6.80
CA THR A 351 -8.83 10.22 -6.54
C THR A 351 -10.34 10.21 -6.30
N VAL A 352 -10.90 11.25 -5.67
CA VAL A 352 -12.36 11.40 -5.50
C VAL A 352 -13.08 11.66 -6.84
N GLN A 353 -12.44 12.36 -7.78
CA GLN A 353 -12.99 12.55 -9.12
C GLN A 353 -13.00 11.25 -9.91
N VAL A 354 -11.94 10.42 -9.75
CA VAL A 354 -11.92 9.05 -10.30
C VAL A 354 -13.04 8.20 -9.70
N PHE A 355 -13.30 8.30 -8.39
CA PHE A 355 -14.42 7.62 -7.74
C PHE A 355 -15.76 8.05 -8.35
N LEU A 356 -15.99 9.36 -8.50
CA LEU A 356 -17.24 9.89 -9.09
C LEU A 356 -17.37 9.53 -10.57
N ALA A 357 -16.28 9.45 -11.32
CA ALA A 357 -16.29 8.97 -12.71
C ALA A 357 -16.71 7.51 -12.85
N GLY A 358 -16.74 6.77 -11.73
CA GLY A 358 -17.18 5.39 -11.64
C GLY A 358 -16.17 4.42 -11.00
N GLY A 359 -14.97 4.90 -10.71
CA GLY A 359 -13.95 4.17 -9.95
C GLY A 359 -13.53 2.83 -10.55
N VAL A 360 -13.30 1.86 -9.67
CA VAL A 360 -12.81 0.53 -10.04
C VAL A 360 -13.76 -0.22 -10.99
N PRO A 361 -15.08 -0.32 -10.71
CA PRO A 361 -15.95 -1.11 -11.60
C PRO A 361 -16.12 -0.47 -12.98
N GLU A 362 -16.07 0.86 -13.09
CA GLU A 362 -16.08 1.53 -14.40
C GLU A 362 -14.81 1.22 -15.19
N THR A 363 -13.66 1.26 -14.53
CA THR A 363 -12.39 0.89 -15.17
C THR A 363 -12.42 -0.56 -15.64
N MET A 364 -12.92 -1.48 -14.80
CA MET A 364 -13.07 -2.90 -15.17
C MET A 364 -14.04 -3.09 -16.36
N LEU A 365 -15.12 -2.30 -16.46
CA LEU A 365 -16.00 -2.32 -17.64
C LEU A 365 -15.24 -1.94 -18.92
N LYS A 366 -14.36 -0.93 -18.87
CA LYS A 366 -13.59 -0.49 -20.05
C LYS A 366 -12.57 -1.53 -20.53
N ILE A 367 -12.10 -2.42 -19.63
CA ILE A 367 -11.09 -3.45 -19.91
C ILE A 367 -11.64 -4.88 -19.78
N ARG A 368 -12.97 -5.06 -19.77
CA ARG A 368 -13.62 -6.31 -19.40
C ARG A 368 -13.18 -7.53 -20.27
N GLU A 369 -12.82 -7.29 -21.51
CA GLU A 369 -12.37 -8.33 -22.44
C GLU A 369 -11.03 -8.98 -22.04
N HIS A 370 -10.27 -8.31 -21.17
CA HIS A 370 -8.98 -8.77 -20.67
C HIS A 370 -9.04 -9.43 -19.30
N LEU A 371 -10.22 -9.42 -18.65
CA LEU A 371 -10.42 -9.95 -17.30
C LEU A 371 -11.04 -11.34 -17.31
N ASP A 372 -10.67 -12.15 -16.33
CA ASP A 372 -11.43 -13.35 -16.00
C ASP A 372 -12.66 -12.94 -15.18
N LEU A 373 -13.81 -12.96 -15.83
CA LEU A 373 -15.07 -12.52 -15.25
C LEU A 373 -15.72 -13.56 -14.33
N SER A 374 -15.23 -14.81 -14.33
CA SER A 374 -15.76 -15.91 -13.54
C SER A 374 -15.32 -15.88 -12.08
N VAL A 375 -14.33 -15.07 -11.73
CA VAL A 375 -13.80 -14.96 -10.35
C VAL A 375 -14.90 -14.53 -9.38
N ARG A 376 -14.90 -15.15 -8.19
CA ARG A 376 -15.83 -14.82 -7.10
C ARG A 376 -15.39 -13.59 -6.35
N THR A 377 -16.34 -12.90 -5.75
CA THR A 377 -16.08 -11.70 -4.94
C THR A 377 -16.84 -11.74 -3.61
N VAL A 378 -16.47 -10.86 -2.70
CA VAL A 378 -17.13 -10.73 -1.37
C VAL A 378 -18.59 -10.24 -1.44
N SER A 379 -19.09 -9.84 -2.60
CA SER A 379 -20.52 -9.58 -2.80
C SER A 379 -21.37 -10.86 -2.80
N GLY A 380 -20.74 -12.03 -2.89
CA GLY A 380 -21.38 -13.33 -3.13
C GLY A 380 -21.65 -13.63 -4.61
N LEU A 381 -21.29 -12.70 -5.50
CA LEU A 381 -21.48 -12.78 -6.94
C LEU A 381 -20.11 -12.93 -7.65
N THR A 382 -20.15 -13.33 -8.92
CA THR A 382 -18.98 -13.29 -9.80
C THR A 382 -18.63 -11.85 -10.19
N LEU A 383 -17.45 -11.64 -10.75
CA LEU A 383 -17.06 -10.34 -11.30
C LEU A 383 -18.00 -9.93 -12.46
N GLU A 384 -18.41 -10.88 -13.30
CA GLU A 384 -19.36 -10.62 -14.39
C GLU A 384 -20.67 -10.03 -13.87
N GLU A 385 -21.30 -10.70 -12.89
CA GLU A 385 -22.55 -10.25 -12.29
C GLU A 385 -22.41 -8.88 -11.59
N ASN A 386 -21.27 -8.62 -10.95
CA ASN A 386 -20.97 -7.31 -10.35
C ASN A 386 -20.86 -6.20 -11.42
N LEU A 387 -20.21 -6.48 -12.54
CA LEU A 387 -20.07 -5.50 -13.62
C LEU A 387 -21.40 -5.26 -14.34
N GLU A 388 -22.20 -6.29 -14.55
CA GLU A 388 -23.55 -6.14 -15.10
C GLU A 388 -24.46 -5.32 -14.18
N TRP A 389 -24.38 -5.55 -12.86
CA TRP A 389 -25.07 -4.71 -11.88
C TRP A 389 -24.61 -3.25 -11.95
N TRP A 390 -23.29 -3.03 -12.02
CA TRP A 390 -22.72 -1.70 -12.08
C TRP A 390 -23.18 -0.95 -13.34
N GLU A 391 -23.11 -1.58 -14.49
CA GLU A 391 -23.49 -0.99 -15.78
C GLU A 391 -24.94 -0.46 -15.78
N LYS A 392 -25.83 -1.18 -15.10
CA LYS A 392 -27.27 -0.86 -15.01
C LYS A 392 -27.65 -0.02 -13.79
N SER A 393 -26.68 0.28 -12.88
CA SER A 393 -27.01 0.86 -11.59
C SER A 393 -27.27 2.37 -11.65
N GLU A 394 -28.31 2.82 -10.95
CA GLU A 394 -28.58 4.25 -10.74
C GLU A 394 -27.43 4.95 -9.95
N ARG A 395 -26.65 4.20 -9.18
CA ARG A 395 -25.47 4.73 -8.49
C ARG A 395 -24.42 5.20 -9.49
N ARG A 396 -24.10 4.38 -10.51
CA ARG A 396 -23.18 4.74 -11.59
C ARG A 396 -23.60 6.05 -12.24
N LYS A 397 -24.88 6.15 -12.63
CA LYS A 397 -25.42 7.36 -13.25
C LYS A 397 -25.27 8.57 -12.34
N ARG A 398 -25.79 8.49 -11.10
CA ARG A 398 -25.74 9.62 -10.16
C ARG A 398 -24.32 10.09 -9.83
N CYS A 399 -23.34 9.18 -9.69
CA CYS A 399 -21.96 9.58 -9.44
C CYS A 399 -21.36 10.33 -10.63
N ARG A 400 -21.57 9.84 -11.84
CA ARG A 400 -21.06 10.46 -13.07
C ARG A 400 -21.75 11.81 -13.34
N ASP A 401 -23.06 11.89 -13.20
CA ASP A 401 -23.80 13.15 -13.30
C ASP A 401 -23.29 14.15 -12.25
N ARG A 402 -23.05 13.70 -11.02
CA ARG A 402 -22.54 14.55 -9.94
C ARG A 402 -21.16 15.14 -10.24
N LEU A 403 -20.24 14.38 -10.83
CA LEU A 403 -18.94 14.90 -11.24
C LEU A 403 -19.06 16.04 -12.24
N PHE A 404 -19.93 15.87 -13.22
CA PHE A 404 -20.20 16.90 -14.21
C PHE A 404 -20.86 18.15 -13.59
N GLU A 405 -21.81 17.94 -12.67
CA GLU A 405 -22.53 19.06 -12.01
C GLU A 405 -21.62 19.93 -11.15
N ILE A 406 -20.67 19.33 -10.38
CA ILE A 406 -19.86 20.09 -9.42
C ILE A 406 -18.58 20.65 -10.02
N ASP A 407 -17.92 19.89 -10.90
CA ASP A 407 -16.59 20.21 -11.43
C ASP A 407 -16.62 20.54 -12.93
N GLY A 408 -17.73 20.29 -13.64
CA GLY A 408 -17.81 20.43 -15.10
C GLY A 408 -16.98 19.40 -15.86
N ILE A 409 -16.54 18.31 -15.19
CA ILE A 409 -15.66 17.30 -15.75
C ILE A 409 -16.48 16.19 -16.40
N ASP A 410 -16.16 15.87 -17.67
CA ASP A 410 -16.72 14.69 -18.33
C ASP A 410 -16.09 13.42 -17.70
N PRO A 411 -16.91 12.53 -17.12
CA PRO A 411 -16.42 11.28 -16.55
C PRO A 411 -15.61 10.40 -17.52
N ASP A 412 -15.88 10.48 -18.84
CA ASP A 412 -15.15 9.76 -19.86
C ASP A 412 -13.78 10.38 -20.22
N ASP A 413 -13.46 11.57 -19.69
CA ASP A 413 -12.11 12.13 -19.71
C ASP A 413 -11.26 11.61 -18.53
N VAL A 414 -11.89 11.24 -17.42
CA VAL A 414 -11.27 10.67 -16.24
C VAL A 414 -11.00 9.17 -16.40
N ILE A 415 -12.01 8.40 -16.82
CA ILE A 415 -11.91 6.96 -17.11
C ILE A 415 -12.25 6.74 -18.58
N ARG A 416 -11.21 6.65 -19.38
CA ARG A 416 -11.28 6.65 -20.84
C ARG A 416 -11.61 5.26 -21.40
N SER A 417 -12.13 5.22 -22.62
CA SER A 417 -12.20 4.00 -23.43
C SER A 417 -10.82 3.61 -23.96
N LEU A 418 -10.65 2.36 -24.36
CA LEU A 418 -9.38 1.83 -24.87
C LEU A 418 -8.85 2.58 -26.11
N ASP A 419 -9.73 3.05 -26.98
CA ASP A 419 -9.39 3.86 -28.17
C ASP A 419 -8.88 5.28 -27.83
N ARG A 420 -9.17 5.77 -26.61
CA ARG A 420 -8.69 7.04 -26.05
C ARG A 420 -7.68 6.86 -24.93
N SER A 421 -7.09 5.69 -24.84
CA SER A 421 -6.17 5.32 -23.76
C SER A 421 -4.93 6.23 -23.68
N LEU A 422 -4.28 6.18 -22.55
CA LEU A 422 -3.05 6.90 -22.24
C LEU A 422 -1.85 5.95 -22.35
N SER A 423 -0.64 6.51 -22.46
CA SER A 423 0.59 5.71 -22.39
C SER A 423 0.68 4.98 -21.04
N SER A 424 1.20 3.77 -21.05
CA SER A 424 1.47 2.99 -19.84
C SER A 424 2.42 3.74 -18.91
N SER A 425 2.17 3.63 -17.60
CA SER A 425 2.93 4.40 -16.61
C SER A 425 4.20 3.72 -16.14
N VAL A 426 4.34 2.42 -16.34
CA VAL A 426 5.41 1.60 -15.73
C VAL A 426 6.07 0.71 -16.78
N THR A 427 7.41 0.67 -16.73
CA THR A 427 8.24 -0.26 -17.52
C THR A 427 9.12 -1.07 -16.57
N PHE A 428 9.47 -2.30 -16.95
CA PHE A 428 10.24 -3.24 -16.15
C PHE A 428 11.59 -3.57 -16.82
N PRO A 429 12.61 -2.73 -16.63
CA PRO A 429 13.94 -3.00 -17.18
C PRO A 429 14.59 -4.21 -16.51
N GLN A 430 15.34 -4.97 -17.32
CA GLN A 430 16.20 -6.05 -16.87
C GLN A 430 17.65 -5.75 -17.29
N GLY A 431 18.48 -6.74 -17.57
CA GLY A 431 19.87 -6.55 -18.00
C GLY A 431 20.86 -7.13 -17.00
N ASN A 432 22.15 -6.98 -17.30
CA ASN A 432 23.19 -7.60 -16.48
C ASN A 432 23.37 -6.95 -15.10
N LEU A 433 22.85 -5.74 -14.88
CA LEU A 433 22.80 -5.10 -13.56
C LEU A 433 21.50 -5.37 -12.79
N ALA A 434 20.45 -5.82 -13.49
CA ALA A 434 19.15 -6.13 -12.91
C ALA A 434 18.61 -7.48 -13.44
N PRO A 435 19.32 -8.60 -13.25
CA PRO A 435 18.95 -9.88 -13.87
C PRO A 435 17.61 -10.43 -13.39
N GLU A 436 17.17 -10.10 -12.18
CA GLU A 436 15.86 -10.49 -11.65
C GLU A 436 14.77 -9.44 -11.92
N GLY A 437 15.15 -8.26 -12.41
CA GLY A 437 14.25 -7.19 -12.78
C GLY A 437 14.45 -5.90 -11.99
N SER A 438 13.75 -4.88 -12.47
CA SER A 438 13.65 -3.55 -11.88
C SER A 438 12.36 -2.89 -12.35
N VAL A 439 12.06 -1.70 -11.86
CA VAL A 439 10.88 -0.94 -12.27
C VAL A 439 11.22 0.53 -12.46
N VAL A 440 10.65 1.15 -13.48
CA VAL A 440 10.70 2.58 -13.72
C VAL A 440 9.30 3.12 -14.01
N LYS A 441 9.03 4.31 -13.50
CA LYS A 441 7.83 5.06 -13.85
C LYS A 441 8.10 5.83 -15.15
N SER A 442 7.73 5.24 -16.28
CA SER A 442 8.04 5.78 -17.62
C SER A 442 7.49 7.19 -17.83
N THR A 443 6.30 7.47 -17.28
CA THR A 443 5.66 8.80 -17.35
C THR A 443 6.37 9.89 -16.54
N ALA A 444 7.34 9.54 -15.71
CA ALA A 444 8.14 10.49 -14.94
C ALA A 444 9.39 10.95 -15.70
N ILE A 445 9.78 10.26 -16.78
CA ILE A 445 10.90 10.64 -17.63
C ILE A 445 10.51 11.89 -18.42
N ASP A 446 11.42 12.88 -18.47
CA ASP A 446 11.16 14.11 -19.23
C ASP A 446 10.98 13.77 -20.73
N PRO A 447 9.88 14.19 -21.38
CA PRO A 447 9.64 13.89 -22.79
C PRO A 447 10.75 14.36 -23.74
N SER A 448 11.51 15.41 -23.38
CA SER A 448 12.65 15.89 -24.17
C SER A 448 13.84 14.93 -24.20
N MET A 449 13.85 13.92 -23.33
CA MET A 449 14.86 12.88 -23.24
C MET A 449 14.45 11.57 -23.92
N ILE A 450 13.25 11.53 -24.50
CA ILE A 450 12.68 10.39 -25.20
C ILE A 450 12.72 10.71 -26.69
N ASP A 451 13.24 9.80 -27.51
CA ASP A 451 13.32 9.99 -28.96
C ASP A 451 11.95 9.78 -29.67
N GLU A 452 11.95 9.95 -31.00
CA GLU A 452 10.74 9.78 -31.82
C GLU A 452 10.21 8.35 -31.83
N GLU A 453 11.04 7.36 -31.46
CA GLU A 453 10.66 5.93 -31.35
C GLU A 453 10.13 5.59 -29.95
N GLY A 454 10.09 6.55 -29.04
CA GLY A 454 9.62 6.36 -27.66
C GLY A 454 10.69 5.78 -26.73
N ILE A 455 11.97 5.92 -27.08
CA ILE A 455 13.09 5.34 -26.33
C ILE A 455 13.80 6.42 -25.53
N PHE A 456 13.93 6.20 -24.23
CA PHE A 456 14.94 6.87 -23.40
C PHE A 456 16.23 6.05 -23.45
N PHE A 457 17.32 6.66 -23.83
CA PHE A 457 18.65 6.05 -23.81
C PHE A 457 19.68 6.97 -23.16
N LEU A 458 20.43 6.42 -22.21
CA LEU A 458 21.51 7.12 -21.55
C LEU A 458 22.67 6.14 -21.34
N GLU A 459 23.83 6.52 -21.88
CA GLU A 459 25.11 5.84 -21.62
C GLU A 459 26.00 6.80 -20.86
N GLY A 460 26.59 6.33 -19.78
CA GLY A 460 27.37 7.20 -18.93
C GLY A 460 28.24 6.47 -17.92
N ARG A 461 28.68 7.22 -16.92
CA ARG A 461 29.56 6.71 -15.88
C ARG A 461 28.80 6.55 -14.57
N ALA A 462 29.01 5.42 -13.91
CA ALA A 462 28.49 5.18 -12.58
C ALA A 462 29.06 6.16 -11.55
N ARG A 463 28.17 6.67 -10.68
CA ARG A 463 28.50 7.44 -9.48
C ARG A 463 27.85 6.74 -8.29
N VAL A 464 28.66 6.03 -7.50
CA VAL A 464 28.19 5.08 -6.49
C VAL A 464 28.05 5.73 -5.11
N PHE A 465 26.86 5.58 -4.53
CA PHE A 465 26.49 6.09 -3.21
C PHE A 465 25.85 4.99 -2.37
N GLY A 466 26.22 4.91 -1.10
CA GLY A 466 25.63 4.01 -0.12
C GLY A 466 24.53 4.66 0.75
N SER A 467 24.21 5.94 0.51
CA SER A 467 23.12 6.64 1.20
C SER A 467 22.53 7.76 0.36
N GLU A 468 21.23 8.03 0.56
CA GLU A 468 20.52 9.13 -0.09
C GLU A 468 21.16 10.50 0.23
N ALA A 469 21.57 10.72 1.49
CA ALA A 469 22.21 11.97 1.92
C ALA A 469 23.52 12.25 1.17
N ALA A 470 24.35 11.22 0.93
CA ALA A 470 25.58 11.36 0.15
C ALA A 470 25.31 11.70 -1.32
N ALA A 471 24.29 11.05 -1.93
CA ALA A 471 23.86 11.34 -3.29
C ALA A 471 23.35 12.79 -3.43
N ILE A 472 22.50 13.25 -2.51
CA ILE A 472 21.98 14.62 -2.47
C ILE A 472 23.13 15.64 -2.34
N THR A 473 24.11 15.36 -1.49
CA THR A 473 25.29 16.22 -1.32
C THR A 473 26.04 16.37 -2.64
N ALA A 474 26.23 15.28 -3.40
CA ALA A 474 26.87 15.32 -4.70
C ALA A 474 26.03 16.07 -5.76
N VAL A 475 24.69 15.90 -5.75
CA VAL A 475 23.76 16.62 -6.64
C VAL A 475 23.84 18.14 -6.41
N LYS A 476 23.90 18.58 -5.15
CA LYS A 476 23.94 20.00 -4.75
C LYS A 476 25.35 20.60 -4.77
N SER A 477 26.40 19.78 -4.96
CA SER A 477 27.79 20.22 -4.92
C SER A 477 28.13 21.15 -6.08
N GLN A 478 29.01 22.11 -5.81
CA GLN A 478 29.68 22.94 -6.83
C GLN A 478 31.15 22.55 -7.02
N SER A 479 31.64 21.53 -6.31
CA SER A 479 33.02 21.06 -6.36
C SER A 479 33.25 20.07 -7.52
N ALA A 480 34.48 19.56 -7.62
CA ALA A 480 34.83 18.54 -8.61
C ALA A 480 33.98 17.25 -8.53
N ASP A 481 33.47 16.96 -7.36
CA ASP A 481 32.64 15.74 -7.08
C ASP A 481 31.16 15.91 -7.42
N ARG A 482 30.77 17.05 -8.01
CA ARG A 482 29.39 17.28 -8.45
C ARG A 482 28.91 16.23 -9.44
N ILE A 483 27.60 16.01 -9.46
CA ILE A 483 26.94 15.24 -10.52
C ILE A 483 26.98 16.04 -11.83
N ARG A 484 27.25 15.36 -12.92
CA ARG A 484 27.39 15.94 -14.27
C ARG A 484 26.34 15.33 -15.21
N ALA A 485 26.14 16.00 -16.34
CA ALA A 485 25.34 15.44 -17.42
C ALA A 485 25.88 14.06 -17.83
N TYR A 486 24.97 13.13 -18.05
CA TYR A 486 25.21 11.72 -18.39
C TYR A 486 25.83 10.88 -17.27
N ASP A 487 25.95 11.39 -16.03
CA ASP A 487 26.24 10.52 -14.90
C ASP A 487 25.03 9.60 -14.61
N ILE A 488 25.31 8.36 -14.20
CA ILE A 488 24.31 7.42 -13.71
C ILE A 488 24.56 7.24 -12.22
N ILE A 489 23.65 7.77 -11.42
CA ILE A 489 23.69 7.64 -9.96
C ILE A 489 23.32 6.21 -9.61
N ILE A 490 24.22 5.50 -8.95
CA ILE A 490 24.00 4.17 -8.38
C ILE A 490 23.83 4.35 -6.87
N LEU A 491 22.59 4.29 -6.41
CA LEU A 491 22.26 4.35 -4.99
C LEU A 491 21.97 2.93 -4.52
N ALA A 492 22.98 2.25 -3.96
CA ALA A 492 22.92 0.83 -3.65
C ALA A 492 23.16 0.56 -2.15
N GLY A 493 22.65 -0.58 -1.67
CA GLY A 493 22.61 -0.90 -0.25
C GLY A 493 21.41 -0.25 0.46
N ILE A 494 20.41 0.17 -0.30
CA ILE A 494 19.16 0.75 0.18
C ILE A 494 18.01 -0.29 0.09
N GLY A 495 18.29 -1.46 -0.42
CA GLY A 495 17.36 -2.56 -0.54
C GLY A 495 16.88 -3.12 0.82
N PRO A 496 16.09 -4.22 0.78
CA PRO A 496 15.54 -4.85 1.99
C PRO A 496 16.59 -5.18 3.05
N MET A 497 17.72 -5.78 2.65
CA MET A 497 18.78 -6.19 3.58
C MET A 497 19.61 -5.00 4.07
N GLY A 498 19.71 -3.94 3.26
CA GLY A 498 20.56 -2.80 3.56
C GLY A 498 19.93 -1.77 4.50
N ALA A 499 18.67 -1.43 4.26
CA ALA A 499 18.03 -0.30 4.94
C ALA A 499 16.50 -0.50 5.12
N GLY A 500 15.95 -1.71 5.04
CA GLY A 500 14.51 -1.93 5.12
C GLY A 500 13.75 -1.46 3.87
N MET A 501 14.46 -1.18 2.77
CA MET A 501 13.91 -0.71 1.48
C MET A 501 13.09 0.59 1.59
N PRO A 502 13.66 1.69 2.11
CA PRO A 502 12.97 2.98 2.19
C PRO A 502 12.69 3.57 0.81
N GLU A 503 11.76 4.52 0.74
CA GLU A 503 11.51 5.29 -0.49
C GLU A 503 12.55 6.42 -0.64
N THR A 504 13.24 6.45 -1.77
CA THR A 504 14.28 7.44 -2.10
C THR A 504 13.68 8.65 -2.85
N TYR A 505 12.92 9.47 -2.15
CA TYR A 505 12.29 10.65 -2.75
C TYR A 505 13.21 11.87 -2.81
N GLN A 506 14.03 12.08 -1.77
CA GLN A 506 14.79 13.33 -1.61
C GLN A 506 15.84 13.53 -2.71
N VAL A 507 16.47 12.45 -3.18
CA VAL A 507 17.45 12.53 -4.29
C VAL A 507 16.77 12.88 -5.61
N THR A 508 15.58 12.35 -5.91
CA THR A 508 14.83 12.69 -7.13
C THR A 508 14.32 14.13 -7.07
N SER A 509 13.91 14.60 -5.90
CA SER A 509 13.55 15.99 -5.64
C SER A 509 14.75 16.93 -5.86
N ALA A 510 15.95 16.56 -5.38
CA ALA A 510 17.15 17.34 -5.62
C ALA A 510 17.54 17.39 -7.11
N LEU A 511 17.44 16.28 -7.83
CA LEU A 511 17.70 16.21 -9.27
C LEU A 511 16.73 17.07 -10.08
N LYS A 512 15.47 17.16 -9.71
CA LYS A 512 14.47 18.00 -10.38
C LYS A 512 14.92 19.46 -10.51
N TYR A 513 15.65 19.96 -9.52
CA TYR A 513 16.14 21.34 -9.47
C TYR A 513 17.62 21.48 -9.85
N CYS A 514 18.25 20.38 -10.28
CA CYS A 514 19.61 20.41 -10.79
C CYS A 514 19.61 20.74 -12.29
N GLU A 515 20.52 21.61 -12.75
CA GLU A 515 20.63 22.02 -14.16
C GLU A 515 20.75 20.82 -15.12
N VAL A 516 21.49 19.79 -14.70
CA VAL A 516 21.72 18.56 -15.48
C VAL A 516 20.76 17.43 -15.12
N GLY A 517 19.80 17.65 -14.23
CA GLY A 517 19.01 16.58 -13.63
C GLY A 517 18.20 15.74 -14.62
N LYS A 518 17.75 16.33 -15.75
CA LYS A 518 17.07 15.60 -16.83
C LYS A 518 17.98 14.61 -17.57
N GLN A 519 19.29 14.89 -17.58
CA GLN A 519 20.33 14.12 -18.27
C GLN A 519 21.00 13.10 -17.34
N VAL A 520 20.42 12.81 -16.18
CA VAL A 520 20.92 11.89 -15.17
C VAL A 520 19.90 10.80 -14.94
N ALA A 521 20.34 9.55 -14.84
CA ALA A 521 19.53 8.44 -14.37
C ALA A 521 19.90 8.08 -12.93
N LEU A 522 18.90 7.67 -12.15
CA LEU A 522 19.07 7.09 -10.81
C LEU A 522 18.71 5.60 -10.87
N VAL A 523 19.62 4.73 -10.44
CA VAL A 523 19.45 3.30 -10.36
C VAL A 523 19.62 2.87 -8.89
N THR A 524 18.63 2.20 -8.31
CA THR A 524 18.65 1.83 -6.88
C THR A 524 18.01 0.47 -6.62
N ASP A 525 18.52 -0.24 -5.63
CA ASP A 525 17.90 -1.44 -5.04
C ASP A 525 16.80 -1.10 -4.01
N GLY A 526 16.61 0.18 -3.70
CA GLY A 526 15.51 0.69 -2.88
C GLY A 526 14.21 0.91 -3.66
N ARG A 527 13.20 1.48 -2.99
CA ARG A 527 11.96 1.98 -3.59
C ARG A 527 12.12 3.46 -3.97
N PHE A 528 11.21 3.95 -4.77
CA PHE A 528 11.04 5.39 -5.02
C PHE A 528 9.58 5.80 -4.81
N SER A 529 9.36 7.05 -4.44
CA SER A 529 8.02 7.58 -4.19
C SER A 529 7.21 7.68 -5.49
N GLY A 530 5.89 7.53 -5.39
CA GLY A 530 4.96 7.73 -6.51
C GLY A 530 5.03 9.13 -7.14
N VAL A 531 5.58 10.12 -6.43
CA VAL A 531 5.80 11.49 -6.92
C VAL A 531 7.23 11.77 -7.37
N SER A 532 8.10 10.75 -7.41
CA SER A 532 9.47 10.86 -7.96
C SER A 532 9.43 11.23 -9.43
N THR A 533 10.41 12.02 -9.88
CA THR A 533 10.55 12.54 -11.25
C THR A 533 11.88 12.10 -11.87
N GLY A 534 11.95 12.11 -13.21
CA GLY A 534 13.12 11.73 -13.97
C GLY A 534 13.25 10.22 -14.18
N ALA A 535 14.36 9.79 -14.80
CA ALA A 535 14.69 8.38 -15.02
C ALA A 535 15.15 7.73 -13.70
N CYS A 536 14.19 7.42 -12.81
CA CYS A 536 14.43 6.76 -11.54
C CYS A 536 14.02 5.28 -11.65
N ILE A 537 15.00 4.40 -11.62
CA ILE A 537 14.84 2.95 -11.72
C ILE A 537 15.08 2.37 -10.33
N GLY A 538 14.05 1.75 -9.75
CA GLY A 538 14.11 1.12 -8.43
C GLY A 538 13.84 -0.37 -8.46
N HIS A 539 13.82 -0.98 -7.26
CA HIS A 539 13.62 -2.43 -7.07
C HIS A 539 14.62 -3.28 -7.86
N VAL A 540 15.83 -2.72 -8.13
CA VAL A 540 16.88 -3.45 -8.83
C VAL A 540 17.25 -4.70 -8.05
N SER A 541 17.14 -5.85 -8.69
CA SER A 541 17.33 -7.14 -8.02
C SER A 541 18.20 -8.09 -8.86
N PRO A 542 19.06 -8.89 -8.19
CA PRO A 542 19.27 -8.95 -6.73
C PRO A 542 19.82 -7.65 -6.15
N GLU A 543 19.39 -7.30 -4.91
CA GLU A 543 19.94 -6.13 -4.23
C GLU A 543 21.45 -6.27 -3.94
N ALA A 544 22.14 -5.15 -3.72
CA ALA A 544 23.59 -5.13 -3.50
C ALA A 544 24.06 -6.08 -2.39
N LEU A 545 23.36 -6.11 -1.24
CA LEU A 545 23.73 -6.95 -0.10
C LEU A 545 23.36 -8.43 -0.27
N ALA A 546 22.47 -8.76 -1.22
CA ALA A 546 22.24 -10.14 -1.64
C ALA A 546 23.23 -10.63 -2.70
N GLY A 547 24.27 -9.86 -2.98
CA GLY A 547 25.29 -10.18 -3.98
C GLY A 547 25.00 -9.66 -5.39
N GLY A 548 24.01 -8.81 -5.54
CA GLY A 548 23.61 -8.21 -6.81
C GLY A 548 24.74 -7.42 -7.49
N PRO A 549 24.81 -7.44 -8.84
CA PRO A 549 25.86 -6.77 -9.63
C PRO A 549 25.96 -5.27 -9.35
N ILE A 550 24.83 -4.62 -9.04
CA ILE A 550 24.77 -3.20 -8.70
C ILE A 550 25.70 -2.84 -7.53
N GLY A 551 25.88 -3.74 -6.57
CA GLY A 551 26.76 -3.55 -5.41
C GLY A 551 28.25 -3.62 -5.71
N LYS A 552 28.63 -4.06 -6.90
CA LYS A 552 30.03 -4.28 -7.32
C LYS A 552 30.57 -3.16 -8.22
N LEU A 553 29.71 -2.24 -8.66
CA LEU A 553 30.09 -1.09 -9.47
C LEU A 553 31.04 -0.16 -8.71
N ARG A 554 31.88 0.56 -9.45
CA ARG A 554 32.81 1.59 -8.98
C ARG A 554 32.52 2.92 -9.69
N ASP A 555 32.90 4.03 -9.05
CA ASP A 555 32.84 5.34 -9.69
C ASP A 555 33.62 5.31 -11.02
N GLY A 556 32.97 5.74 -12.10
CA GLY A 556 33.54 5.77 -13.44
C GLY A 556 33.29 4.54 -14.31
N ASP A 557 32.71 3.46 -13.76
CA ASP A 557 32.30 2.28 -14.54
C ASP A 557 31.30 2.67 -15.64
N PRO A 558 31.43 2.14 -16.88
CA PRO A 558 30.52 2.44 -17.97
C PRO A 558 29.19 1.67 -17.79
N VAL A 559 28.08 2.40 -17.79
CA VAL A 559 26.74 1.85 -17.64
C VAL A 559 25.82 2.42 -18.70
N SER A 560 24.88 1.63 -19.20
CA SER A 560 23.78 2.09 -20.05
C SER A 560 22.44 1.82 -19.42
N VAL A 561 21.49 2.73 -19.66
CA VAL A 561 20.07 2.61 -19.31
C VAL A 561 19.27 2.84 -20.57
N ARG A 562 18.48 1.85 -20.98
CA ARG A 562 17.57 1.94 -22.12
C ARG A 562 16.15 1.62 -21.65
N ILE A 563 15.21 2.51 -21.90
CA ILE A 563 13.80 2.34 -21.57
C ILE A 563 12.99 2.58 -22.85
N ASP A 564 12.27 1.56 -23.28
CA ASP A 564 11.34 1.61 -24.40
C ASP A 564 9.93 1.80 -23.80
N THR A 565 9.41 3.01 -23.90
CA THR A 565 8.12 3.38 -23.31
C THR A 565 6.93 2.91 -24.14
N VAL A 566 7.16 2.47 -25.38
CA VAL A 566 6.13 1.95 -26.29
C VAL A 566 5.97 0.44 -26.11
N ASN A 567 7.09 -0.31 -26.19
CA ASN A 567 7.09 -1.76 -26.01
C ASN A 567 7.17 -2.20 -24.56
N LEU A 568 7.31 -1.27 -23.62
CA LEU A 568 7.40 -1.49 -22.16
C LEU A 568 8.53 -2.43 -21.79
N THR A 569 9.69 -2.26 -22.44
CA THR A 569 10.91 -3.02 -22.19
C THR A 569 12.05 -2.09 -21.83
N GLY A 570 13.11 -2.65 -21.26
CA GLY A 570 14.30 -1.87 -20.98
C GLY A 570 15.46 -2.72 -20.50
N ASN A 571 16.63 -2.10 -20.48
CA ASN A 571 17.85 -2.75 -20.02
C ASN A 571 18.66 -1.76 -19.16
N ILE A 572 19.33 -2.33 -18.16
CA ILE A 572 20.33 -1.65 -17.35
C ILE A 572 21.58 -2.52 -17.40
N ASP A 573 22.61 -2.06 -18.10
CA ASP A 573 23.77 -2.88 -18.38
C ASP A 573 25.08 -2.19 -18.00
N TYR A 574 25.96 -2.94 -17.35
CA TYR A 574 27.37 -2.63 -17.30
C TYR A 574 28.02 -3.00 -18.64
N LEU A 575 28.74 -2.06 -19.21
CA LEU A 575 29.30 -2.18 -20.56
C LEU A 575 30.76 -2.66 -20.59
N GLY A 576 31.36 -2.94 -19.42
CA GLY A 576 32.72 -3.45 -19.32
C GLY A 576 32.77 -4.98 -19.24
N ASP A 577 33.87 -5.50 -18.70
CA ASP A 577 34.07 -6.93 -18.44
C ASP A 577 33.16 -7.40 -17.30
N LEU A 578 32.11 -8.17 -17.63
CA LEU A 578 31.12 -8.65 -16.67
C LEU A 578 31.72 -9.70 -15.71
N GLU A 579 32.60 -10.58 -16.18
CA GLU A 579 33.27 -11.57 -15.31
C GLU A 579 34.16 -10.85 -14.29
N GLY A 580 34.92 -9.84 -14.74
CA GLY A 580 35.71 -8.99 -13.87
C GLY A 580 34.84 -8.21 -12.88
N LEU A 581 33.66 -7.72 -13.28
CA LEU A 581 32.70 -7.08 -12.37
C LEU A 581 32.23 -8.08 -11.28
N MET A 582 31.82 -9.28 -11.68
CA MET A 582 31.29 -10.27 -10.76
C MET A 582 32.34 -10.81 -9.78
N ALA A 583 33.61 -10.74 -10.15
CA ALA A 583 34.73 -11.11 -9.29
C ALA A 583 35.10 -10.05 -8.23
N ARG A 584 34.59 -8.81 -8.38
CA ARG A 584 34.85 -7.74 -7.41
C ARG A 584 34.15 -7.98 -6.08
N ASP A 585 34.78 -7.50 -5.01
CA ASP A 585 34.13 -7.36 -3.72
C ASP A 585 33.02 -6.30 -3.76
N LEU A 586 32.13 -6.36 -2.80
CA LEU A 586 31.13 -5.32 -2.56
C LEU A 586 31.81 -3.94 -2.49
N HIS A 587 31.13 -2.91 -3.01
CA HIS A 587 31.67 -1.55 -2.96
C HIS A 587 31.86 -1.07 -1.52
N PRO A 588 33.02 -0.46 -1.14
CA PRO A 588 33.31 -0.10 0.26
C PRO A 588 32.31 0.86 0.93
N LYS A 589 31.58 1.65 0.13
CA LYS A 589 30.53 2.55 0.64
C LYS A 589 29.21 1.81 0.93
N ILE A 590 29.06 0.56 0.53
CA ILE A 590 27.81 -0.21 0.63
C ILE A 590 27.90 -1.13 1.84
N SER A 591 26.98 -0.93 2.77
CA SER A 591 26.85 -1.75 3.99
C SER A 591 25.42 -1.64 4.52
N VAL A 592 25.08 -2.46 5.49
CA VAL A 592 23.85 -2.25 6.27
C VAL A 592 23.87 -0.85 6.88
N HIS A 593 22.74 -0.15 6.81
CA HIS A 593 22.64 1.22 7.30
C HIS A 593 23.00 1.26 8.81
N PRO A 594 23.88 2.16 9.26
CA PRO A 594 24.35 2.17 10.65
C PRO A 594 23.22 2.40 11.66
N ASP A 595 22.21 3.19 11.31
CA ASP A 595 21.06 3.51 12.16
C ASP A 595 19.87 2.57 11.94
N LEU A 596 20.05 1.42 11.25
CA LEU A 596 18.96 0.46 11.05
C LEU A 596 18.54 -0.10 12.41
N PRO A 597 17.25 0.06 12.81
CA PRO A 597 16.75 -0.48 14.07
C PRO A 597 16.95 -2.00 14.18
N ASP A 598 17.18 -2.53 15.39
CA ASP A 598 17.46 -3.94 15.59
C ASP A 598 16.33 -4.86 15.11
N ASP A 599 15.07 -4.46 15.30
CA ASP A 599 13.91 -5.20 14.81
C ASP A 599 13.90 -5.27 13.29
N THR A 600 14.17 -4.15 12.63
CA THR A 600 14.29 -4.09 11.16
C THR A 600 15.53 -4.82 10.66
N ARG A 601 16.63 -4.81 11.41
CA ARG A 601 17.82 -5.62 11.10
C ARG A 601 17.53 -7.11 11.15
N LEU A 602 16.72 -7.59 12.10
CA LEU A 602 16.26 -8.97 12.16
C LEU A 602 15.43 -9.32 10.92
N TRP A 603 14.46 -8.47 10.56
CA TRP A 603 13.68 -8.64 9.35
C TRP A 603 14.56 -8.67 8.09
N ALA A 604 15.50 -7.71 7.97
CA ALA A 604 16.43 -7.59 6.85
C ALA A 604 17.29 -8.84 6.67
N ALA A 605 17.79 -9.40 7.76
CA ALA A 605 18.61 -10.62 7.74
C ALA A 605 17.87 -11.83 7.14
N LEU A 606 16.55 -11.87 7.24
CA LEU A 606 15.72 -12.95 6.70
C LEU A 606 15.40 -12.77 5.21
N GLN A 607 15.58 -11.57 4.64
CA GLN A 607 15.15 -11.27 3.26
C GLN A 607 15.95 -12.05 2.20
N ASN A 608 17.22 -12.35 2.45
CA ASN A 608 18.02 -13.20 1.57
C ASN A 608 17.49 -14.66 1.45
N ALA A 609 16.71 -15.12 2.43
CA ALA A 609 16.02 -16.41 2.36
C ALA A 609 14.61 -16.25 1.75
N SER A 610 13.95 -15.14 2.01
CA SER A 610 12.53 -14.93 1.68
C SER A 610 12.27 -14.43 0.27
N GLY A 611 13.30 -14.27 -0.58
CA GLY A 611 13.18 -13.88 -1.98
C GLY A 611 13.22 -12.35 -2.26
N GLY A 612 13.57 -11.54 -1.26
CA GLY A 612 13.84 -10.10 -1.43
C GLY A 612 12.69 -9.32 -2.07
N SER A 613 13.04 -8.34 -2.90
CA SER A 613 12.08 -7.39 -3.50
C SER A 613 11.01 -8.09 -4.35
N TRP A 614 11.39 -8.89 -5.31
CA TRP A 614 10.43 -9.59 -6.19
C TRP A 614 9.67 -10.71 -5.47
N GLY A 615 10.19 -11.21 -4.34
CA GLY A 615 9.46 -12.10 -3.43
C GLY A 615 8.43 -11.39 -2.55
N GLY A 616 8.27 -10.06 -2.69
CA GLY A 616 7.33 -9.25 -1.91
C GLY A 616 7.84 -8.84 -0.53
N CYS A 617 9.11 -9.06 -0.23
CA CYS A 617 9.75 -8.72 1.06
C CYS A 617 8.96 -9.27 2.27
N VAL A 618 8.64 -10.55 2.27
CA VAL A 618 7.83 -11.22 3.30
C VAL A 618 8.68 -11.96 4.32
N TYR A 619 8.05 -12.49 5.37
CA TYR A 619 8.58 -13.61 6.15
C TYR A 619 8.14 -14.92 5.48
N ASP A 620 9.04 -15.54 4.72
CA ASP A 620 8.84 -16.87 4.16
C ASP A 620 9.37 -17.91 5.14
N ALA A 621 8.49 -18.42 5.99
CA ALA A 621 8.89 -19.31 7.09
C ALA A 621 9.51 -20.61 6.59
N GLU A 622 9.01 -21.16 5.47
CA GLU A 622 9.53 -22.40 4.88
C GLU A 622 10.95 -22.19 4.31
N ALA A 623 11.12 -21.15 3.49
CA ALA A 623 12.42 -20.83 2.91
C ALA A 623 13.46 -20.46 3.98
N VAL A 624 13.06 -19.76 5.04
CA VAL A 624 13.92 -19.43 6.19
C VAL A 624 14.30 -20.68 6.95
N ALA A 625 13.36 -21.59 7.27
CA ALA A 625 13.63 -22.84 7.96
C ALA A 625 14.59 -23.73 7.16
N GLN A 626 14.38 -23.87 5.85
CA GLN A 626 15.29 -24.61 4.97
C GLN A 626 16.71 -24.04 5.00
N LYS A 627 16.86 -22.71 4.93
CA LYS A 627 18.18 -22.05 4.94
C LYS A 627 18.89 -22.18 6.29
N LEU A 628 18.15 -22.22 7.40
CA LEU A 628 18.69 -22.44 8.74
C LEU A 628 19.02 -23.92 9.01
N GLY A 629 18.68 -24.84 8.10
CA GLY A 629 18.95 -26.24 8.24
C GLY A 629 17.94 -26.99 9.12
N ASP A 630 16.80 -26.39 9.43
CA ASP A 630 15.68 -27.09 10.03
C ASP A 630 15.14 -28.12 9.02
N ARG A 631 15.31 -29.37 9.36
CA ARG A 631 14.61 -30.44 8.67
C ARG A 631 13.16 -30.34 9.10
N THR A 632 12.30 -29.94 8.17
CA THR A 632 10.83 -29.96 8.36
C THR A 632 10.43 -31.30 8.96
N PRO A 633 9.62 -31.34 10.02
CA PRO A 633 9.19 -32.59 10.63
C PRO A 633 8.35 -33.45 9.68
#